data_a8150b1f15473d0c79a16ed6dd334ce3
#
_entry.id   a8150b1f15473d0c79a16ed6dd334ce3
#
_cell.length_a   1.000
_cell.length_b   1.000
_cell.length_c   1.000
_cell.angle_alpha   90.00
_cell.angle_beta   90.00
_cell.angle_gamma   90.00
#
_symmetry.space_group_name_H-M   'P 1'
#
loop_
_entity.id
_entity.type
_entity.pdbx_description
1 polymer ?
#
loop_
_entity_poly.entity_id
_entity_poly.type
_entity_poly.pdbx_seq_one_letter_code
_entity_poly.pdbx_strand_id
1 'polypeptide(L)'
;ELPAIQNLGAMDVLCCDKTGTLTEDRIVLERYLSTDGNEDARVLRHAFLNSFFQTGLKNLIDLAVIDRADVTPSTVVPDSMLGQSLRDRYTKVDEVPFDFSRRRLSVVVADAQGKTQMVTKGAAEEMLEICSFVEIDGIAQPLTDEKLAQIRKQIAGLNAEGLRVIAVAQKTN
;
A
#
# COMPACT_ATOMS: atom_id res chain seq x y z
N GLU A 1 -27.05 -2.18 31.38
CA GLU A 1 -27.80 -1.81 32.58
C GLU A 1 -29.23 -1.46 32.17
N LEU A 2 -30.24 -2.05 32.82
CA LEU A 2 -31.69 -1.90 32.53
C LEU A 2 -32.18 -0.43 32.46
N PRO A 3 -31.72 0.50 33.31
CA PRO A 3 -32.16 1.90 33.24
C PRO A 3 -31.71 2.62 31.94
N ALA A 4 -30.58 2.25 31.36
CA ALA A 4 -30.11 2.84 30.10
C ALA A 4 -30.97 2.44 28.90
N ILE A 5 -31.52 1.21 28.92
CA ILE A 5 -32.40 0.71 27.84
C ILE A 5 -33.75 1.44 27.87
N GLN A 6 -34.29 1.74 29.07
CA GLN A 6 -35.55 2.48 29.21
C GLN A 6 -35.43 3.94 28.73
N ASN A 7 -34.24 4.56 28.90
CA ASN A 7 -34.00 5.92 28.47
C ASN A 7 -33.81 6.03 26.94
N LEU A 8 -33.42 4.95 26.26
CA LEU A 8 -33.30 4.93 24.80
C LEU A 8 -34.62 5.25 24.07
N GLY A 9 -35.77 4.85 24.65
CA GLY A 9 -37.07 5.14 24.06
C GLY A 9 -37.54 6.60 24.20
N ALA A 10 -36.84 7.43 24.98
CA ALA A 10 -37.14 8.85 25.20
C ALA A 10 -36.09 9.78 24.56
N MET A 11 -35.18 9.25 23.75
CA MET A 11 -34.15 10.04 23.05
C MET A 11 -34.64 10.51 21.70
N ASP A 12 -34.51 11.82 21.44
CA ASP A 12 -34.79 12.44 20.15
C ASP A 12 -33.53 12.51 19.26
N VAL A 13 -32.34 12.44 19.86
CA VAL A 13 -31.05 12.54 19.16
C VAL A 13 -30.08 11.46 19.66
N LEU A 14 -29.53 10.65 18.74
CA LEU A 14 -28.49 9.68 19.01
C LEU A 14 -27.20 10.15 18.38
N CYS A 15 -26.16 10.41 19.18
CA CYS A 15 -24.81 10.65 18.72
C CYS A 15 -23.99 9.37 18.82
N CYS A 16 -23.55 8.84 17.68
CA CYS A 16 -22.67 7.68 17.64
C CYS A 16 -21.28 8.11 17.15
N ASP A 17 -20.23 7.51 17.71
CA ASP A 17 -18.91 7.56 17.11
C ASP A 17 -18.94 6.78 15.77
N LYS A 18 -18.26 7.33 14.76
CA LYS A 18 -18.20 6.70 13.43
C LYS A 18 -17.17 5.56 13.40
N THR A 19 -15.97 5.83 13.88
CA THR A 19 -14.83 4.93 13.70
C THR A 19 -14.81 3.84 14.76
N GLY A 20 -14.85 2.58 14.33
CA GLY A 20 -14.93 1.42 15.24
C GLY A 20 -16.31 1.14 15.86
N THR A 21 -17.31 1.99 15.57
CA THR A 21 -18.70 1.81 16.02
C THR A 21 -19.65 1.59 14.86
N LEU A 22 -19.65 2.49 13.88
CA LEU A 22 -20.45 2.38 12.65
C LEU A 22 -19.64 1.82 11.46
N THR A 23 -18.31 1.77 11.58
CA THR A 23 -17.41 1.20 10.58
C THR A 23 -16.58 0.08 11.20
N GLU A 24 -16.27 -0.93 10.40
CA GLU A 24 -15.22 -1.89 10.77
C GLU A 24 -13.88 -1.16 10.79
N ASP A 25 -13.07 -1.42 11.84
CA ASP A 25 -11.71 -0.89 11.94
C ASP A 25 -10.75 -1.75 11.09
N ARG A 26 -11.10 -1.83 9.80
CA ARG A 26 -10.41 -2.65 8.82
C ARG A 26 -10.18 -1.88 7.52
N ILE A 27 -8.95 -1.95 7.02
CA ILE A 27 -8.58 -1.49 5.68
C ILE A 27 -8.41 -2.71 4.78
N VAL A 28 -8.88 -2.60 3.54
CA VAL A 28 -8.73 -3.64 2.52
C VAL A 28 -7.95 -3.06 1.34
N LEU A 29 -6.97 -3.80 0.82
CA LEU A 29 -6.33 -3.46 -0.44
C LEU A 29 -7.22 -3.91 -1.60
N GLU A 30 -7.93 -2.96 -2.18
CA GLU A 30 -8.91 -3.21 -3.25
C GLU A 30 -8.22 -3.48 -4.58
N ARG A 31 -7.28 -2.60 -4.97
CA ARG A 31 -6.57 -2.64 -6.26
C ARG A 31 -5.07 -2.44 -6.09
N TYR A 32 -4.27 -3.07 -6.96
CA TYR A 32 -2.82 -2.88 -7.06
C TYR A 32 -2.47 -2.60 -8.53
N LEU A 33 -2.45 -1.32 -8.88
CA LEU A 33 -2.39 -0.83 -10.25
C LEU A 33 -0.98 -0.31 -10.58
N SER A 34 -0.54 -0.60 -11.81
CA SER A 34 0.60 0.09 -12.40
C SER A 34 0.23 1.53 -12.80
N THR A 35 1.20 2.29 -13.25
CA THR A 35 1.02 3.72 -13.58
C THR A 35 0.19 3.95 -14.85
N ASP A 36 -0.12 2.91 -15.62
CA ASP A 36 -1.03 2.93 -16.77
C ASP A 36 -2.48 2.53 -16.41
N GLY A 37 -2.72 2.16 -15.14
CA GLY A 37 -4.05 1.83 -14.62
C GLY A 37 -4.44 0.36 -14.67
N ASN A 38 -3.56 -0.51 -15.14
CA ASN A 38 -3.78 -1.94 -15.17
C ASN A 38 -3.35 -2.61 -13.86
N GLU A 39 -4.01 -3.71 -13.47
CA GLU A 39 -3.54 -4.52 -12.33
C GLU A 39 -2.17 -5.13 -12.63
N ASP A 40 -1.25 -5.00 -11.68
CA ASP A 40 0.11 -5.49 -11.81
C ASP A 40 0.62 -6.12 -10.51
N ALA A 41 0.84 -7.43 -10.56
CA ALA A 41 1.35 -8.21 -9.43
C ALA A 41 2.70 -7.71 -8.88
N ARG A 42 3.50 -7.02 -9.68
CA ARG A 42 4.77 -6.42 -9.23
C ARG A 42 4.53 -5.28 -8.23
N VAL A 43 3.45 -4.52 -8.40
CA VAL A 43 3.04 -3.48 -7.45
C VAL A 43 2.71 -4.12 -6.10
N LEU A 44 1.90 -5.20 -6.10
CA LEU A 44 1.58 -5.96 -4.89
C LEU A 44 2.84 -6.52 -4.24
N ARG A 45 3.75 -7.12 -5.02
CA ARG A 45 5.04 -7.63 -4.54
C ARG A 45 5.87 -6.54 -3.84
N HIS A 46 6.04 -5.38 -4.46
CA HIS A 46 6.81 -4.28 -3.86
C HIS A 46 6.14 -3.74 -2.60
N ALA A 47 4.81 -3.56 -2.63
CA ALA A 47 4.05 -3.14 -1.46
C ALA A 47 4.21 -4.14 -0.31
N PHE A 48 4.16 -5.46 -0.60
CA PHE A 48 4.37 -6.52 0.39
C PHE A 48 5.78 -6.45 0.99
N LEU A 49 6.83 -6.38 0.17
CA LEU A 49 8.22 -6.29 0.66
C LEU A 49 8.39 -5.12 1.63
N ASN A 50 7.86 -3.96 1.29
CA ASN A 50 7.92 -2.80 2.18
C ASN A 50 7.12 -3.03 3.47
N SER A 51 5.86 -3.50 3.38
CA SER A 51 4.99 -3.66 4.54
C SER A 51 5.42 -4.80 5.47
N PHE A 52 5.97 -5.89 4.91
CA PHE A 52 6.40 -7.04 5.70
C PHE A 52 7.73 -6.79 6.43
N PHE A 53 8.73 -6.25 5.73
CA PHE A 53 10.10 -6.11 6.25
C PHE A 53 10.33 -4.84 7.08
N GLN A 54 9.39 -3.89 7.13
CA GLN A 54 9.51 -2.77 8.05
C GLN A 54 9.50 -3.25 9.52
N THR A 55 10.29 -2.59 10.37
CA THR A 55 10.24 -2.78 11.81
C THR A 55 9.28 -1.78 12.46
N GLY A 56 8.71 -2.15 13.60
CA GLY A 56 7.74 -1.33 14.31
C GLY A 56 6.32 -1.87 14.20
N LEU A 57 5.38 -1.12 14.74
CA LEU A 57 3.96 -1.50 14.68
C LEU A 57 3.46 -1.37 13.24
N LYS A 58 3.01 -2.49 12.68
CA LYS A 58 2.33 -2.49 11.39
C LYS A 58 1.00 -1.76 11.51
N ASN A 59 0.80 -0.76 10.68
CA ASN A 59 -0.47 -0.06 10.61
C ASN A 59 -1.50 -0.86 9.79
N LEU A 60 -2.76 -0.42 9.77
CA LEU A 60 -3.84 -1.12 9.06
C LEU A 60 -3.58 -1.25 7.55
N ILE A 61 -2.85 -0.31 6.95
CA ILE A 61 -2.47 -0.37 5.52
C ILE A 61 -1.47 -1.50 5.30
N ASP A 62 -0.49 -1.65 6.19
CA ASP A 62 0.50 -2.73 6.09
C ASP A 62 -0.16 -4.10 6.23
N LEU A 63 -1.07 -4.25 7.17
CA LEU A 63 -1.83 -5.48 7.35
C LEU A 63 -2.69 -5.80 6.11
N ALA A 64 -3.37 -4.82 5.55
CA ALA A 64 -4.17 -4.99 4.33
C ALA A 64 -3.34 -5.46 3.13
N VAL A 65 -2.12 -4.93 2.97
CA VAL A 65 -1.20 -5.34 1.90
C VAL A 65 -0.71 -6.78 2.12
N ILE A 66 -0.35 -7.12 3.36
CA ILE A 66 0.12 -8.47 3.71
C ILE A 66 -1.00 -9.49 3.51
N ASP A 67 -2.19 -9.22 4.04
CA ASP A 67 -3.37 -10.07 3.90
C ASP A 67 -3.70 -10.31 2.41
N ARG A 68 -3.67 -9.25 1.59
CA ARG A 68 -3.93 -9.37 0.16
C ARG A 68 -2.93 -10.27 -0.54
N ALA A 69 -1.64 -10.14 -0.24
CA ALA A 69 -0.60 -10.98 -0.82
C ALA A 69 -0.69 -12.45 -0.38
N ASP A 70 -1.15 -12.70 0.85
CA ASP A 70 -1.29 -14.05 1.41
C ASP A 70 -2.54 -14.78 0.88
N VAL A 71 -3.61 -14.08 0.55
CA VAL A 71 -4.87 -14.67 0.07
C VAL A 71 -5.00 -14.68 -1.46
N THR A 72 -4.13 -13.99 -2.18
CA THR A 72 -4.19 -13.96 -3.65
C THR A 72 -3.79 -15.34 -4.21
N PRO A 73 -4.66 -15.97 -5.03
CA PRO A 73 -4.36 -17.31 -5.55
C PRO A 73 -3.20 -17.29 -6.55
N SER A 74 -2.42 -18.37 -6.59
CA SER A 74 -1.34 -18.58 -7.59
C SER A 74 -1.82 -18.64 -9.04
N THR A 75 -3.11 -18.83 -9.24
CA THR A 75 -3.75 -18.73 -10.56
C THR A 75 -3.85 -17.30 -11.10
N VAL A 76 -3.79 -16.30 -10.20
CA VAL A 76 -3.86 -14.87 -10.54
C VAL A 76 -2.48 -14.23 -10.53
N VAL A 77 -1.65 -14.59 -9.54
CA VAL A 77 -0.29 -14.07 -9.37
C VAL A 77 0.68 -15.24 -9.24
N PRO A 78 1.82 -15.26 -9.94
CA PRO A 78 2.80 -16.34 -9.81
C PRO A 78 3.23 -16.55 -8.35
N ASP A 79 3.40 -17.81 -7.92
CA ASP A 79 3.83 -18.17 -6.56
C ASP A 79 5.08 -17.43 -6.11
N SER A 80 6.02 -17.16 -7.04
CA SER A 80 7.23 -16.39 -6.77
C SER A 80 6.99 -14.94 -6.34
N MET A 81 5.78 -14.43 -6.51
CA MET A 81 5.34 -13.08 -6.12
C MET A 81 4.37 -13.07 -4.94
N LEU A 82 4.05 -14.25 -4.37
CA LEU A 82 3.16 -14.37 -3.23
C LEU A 82 3.89 -14.25 -1.89
N GLY A 83 3.15 -13.87 -0.85
CA GLY A 83 3.68 -13.50 0.45
C GLY A 83 4.67 -14.50 1.06
N GLN A 84 4.34 -15.80 1.11
CA GLN A 84 5.24 -16.81 1.70
C GLN A 84 6.55 -16.94 0.92
N SER A 85 6.49 -17.04 -0.40
CA SER A 85 7.69 -17.12 -1.25
C SER A 85 8.59 -15.89 -1.14
N LEU A 86 7.99 -14.70 -0.95
CA LEU A 86 8.75 -13.47 -0.75
C LEU A 86 9.44 -13.43 0.61
N ARG A 87 8.80 -13.95 1.67
CA ARG A 87 9.41 -14.08 3.00
C ARG A 87 10.67 -14.94 2.98
N ASP A 88 10.62 -16.03 2.23
CA ASP A 88 11.71 -17.03 2.16
C ASP A 88 12.88 -16.56 1.27
N ARG A 89 12.61 -15.68 0.28
CA ARG A 89 13.59 -15.26 -0.72
C ARG A 89 14.31 -13.96 -0.40
N TYR A 90 13.76 -13.15 0.48
CA TYR A 90 14.31 -11.84 0.80
C TYR A 90 14.68 -11.74 2.28
N THR A 91 15.74 -10.99 2.55
CA THR A 91 16.14 -10.60 3.90
C THR A 91 16.20 -9.10 4.01
N LYS A 92 15.83 -8.56 5.15
CA LYS A 92 15.95 -7.12 5.41
C LYS A 92 17.42 -6.76 5.59
N VAL A 93 17.86 -5.71 4.93
CA VAL A 93 19.20 -5.13 5.04
C VAL A 93 19.17 -3.84 5.85
N ASP A 94 18.23 -2.93 5.52
CA ASP A 94 18.16 -1.61 6.14
C ASP A 94 16.74 -1.03 6.05
N GLU A 95 16.51 0.09 6.73
CA GLU A 95 15.24 0.77 6.76
C GLU A 95 15.43 2.27 7.00
N VAL A 96 14.65 3.08 6.29
CA VAL A 96 14.40 4.47 6.66
C VAL A 96 12.96 4.54 7.17
N PRO A 97 12.75 4.69 8.50
CA PRO A 97 11.44 4.68 9.11
C PRO A 97 10.50 5.76 8.55
N PHE A 98 9.21 5.60 8.82
CA PHE A 98 8.22 6.59 8.40
C PHE A 98 8.52 7.97 8.99
N ASP A 99 8.51 8.97 8.14
CA ASP A 99 8.71 10.36 8.49
C ASP A 99 7.48 11.17 8.08
N PHE A 100 6.91 11.90 9.04
CA PHE A 100 5.68 12.68 8.84
C PHE A 100 5.85 13.85 7.87
N SER A 101 7.05 14.43 7.78
CA SER A 101 7.32 15.51 6.83
C SER A 101 7.50 14.98 5.41
N ARG A 102 8.12 13.82 5.26
CA ARG A 102 8.34 13.15 3.97
C ARG A 102 7.19 12.24 3.55
N ARG A 103 6.28 11.88 4.47
CA ARG A 103 5.13 10.97 4.29
C ARG A 103 5.45 9.67 3.56
N ARG A 104 6.63 9.12 3.80
CA ARG A 104 7.10 7.87 3.19
C ARG A 104 8.00 7.07 4.11
N LEU A 105 8.08 5.78 3.83
CA LEU A 105 8.92 4.80 4.50
C LEU A 105 9.64 3.98 3.45
N SER A 106 10.93 3.69 3.66
CA SER A 106 11.74 2.85 2.76
C SER A 106 12.29 1.64 3.51
N VAL A 107 12.30 0.51 2.84
CA VAL A 107 12.96 -0.72 3.30
C VAL A 107 13.94 -1.18 2.24
N VAL A 108 15.13 -1.59 2.65
CA VAL A 108 16.12 -2.23 1.78
C VAL A 108 16.11 -3.73 2.08
N VAL A 109 15.88 -4.51 1.04
CA VAL A 109 15.90 -5.98 1.10
C VAL A 109 16.98 -6.53 0.17
N ALA A 110 17.52 -7.68 0.49
CA ALA A 110 18.43 -8.43 -0.37
C ALA A 110 17.82 -9.78 -0.74
N ASP A 111 18.02 -10.22 -1.98
CA ASP A 111 17.70 -11.58 -2.40
C ASP A 111 18.80 -12.58 -2.01
N ALA A 112 18.59 -13.87 -2.32
CA ALA A 112 19.54 -14.95 -2.03
C ALA A 112 20.90 -14.79 -2.73
N GLN A 113 21.00 -13.98 -3.79
CA GLN A 113 22.20 -13.66 -4.53
C GLN A 113 22.91 -12.41 -3.98
N GLY A 114 22.32 -11.78 -2.94
CA GLY A 114 22.84 -10.55 -2.34
C GLY A 114 22.53 -9.28 -3.13
N LYS A 115 21.69 -9.35 -4.18
CA LYS A 115 21.24 -8.17 -4.90
C LYS A 115 20.26 -7.38 -4.02
N THR A 116 20.56 -6.11 -3.84
CA THR A 116 19.76 -5.23 -2.98
C THR A 116 18.70 -4.46 -3.78
N GLN A 117 17.56 -4.27 -3.14
CA GLN A 117 16.46 -3.47 -3.65
C GLN A 117 15.91 -2.58 -2.53
N MET A 118 15.85 -1.28 -2.76
CA MET A 118 15.14 -0.35 -1.89
C MET A 118 13.71 -0.20 -2.39
N VAL A 119 12.76 -0.44 -1.51
CA VAL A 119 11.33 -0.25 -1.80
C VAL A 119 10.79 0.82 -0.87
N THR A 120 10.21 1.86 -1.45
CA THR A 120 9.63 3.00 -0.73
C THR A 120 8.12 3.04 -0.94
N LYS A 121 7.37 3.21 0.14
CA LYS A 121 5.91 3.38 0.15
C LYS A 121 5.57 4.70 0.80
N GLY A 122 4.61 5.44 0.22
CA GLY A 122 4.22 6.74 0.75
C GLY A 122 3.01 7.35 0.09
N ALA A 123 2.69 8.57 0.49
CA ALA A 123 1.63 9.35 -0.11
C ALA A 123 1.95 9.63 -1.59
N ALA A 124 0.95 9.54 -2.46
CA ALA A 124 1.16 9.47 -3.89
C ALA A 124 1.84 10.72 -4.46
N GLU A 125 1.45 11.92 -4.03
CA GLU A 125 2.04 13.16 -4.52
C GLU A 125 3.52 13.29 -4.11
N GLU A 126 3.84 13.02 -2.83
CA GLU A 126 5.22 13.08 -2.32
C GLU A 126 6.12 12.00 -2.95
N MET A 127 5.54 10.90 -3.40
CA MET A 127 6.28 9.88 -4.14
C MET A 127 6.55 10.32 -5.58
N LEU A 128 5.58 10.96 -6.26
CA LEU A 128 5.75 11.48 -7.62
C LEU A 128 6.84 12.56 -7.69
N GLU A 129 7.00 13.37 -6.65
CA GLU A 129 8.04 14.42 -6.59
C GLU A 129 9.49 13.87 -6.58
N ILE A 130 9.68 12.64 -6.07
CA ILE A 130 11.01 12.04 -5.96
C ILE A 130 11.32 11.03 -7.05
N CYS A 131 10.34 10.66 -7.87
CA CYS A 131 10.49 9.69 -8.94
C CYS A 131 10.90 10.38 -10.24
N SER A 132 11.93 9.85 -10.89
CA SER A 132 12.34 10.27 -12.23
C SER A 132 11.86 9.32 -13.34
N PHE A 133 11.37 8.15 -12.95
CA PHE A 133 10.95 7.08 -13.86
C PHE A 133 9.64 6.47 -13.38
N VAL A 134 8.89 5.91 -14.32
CA VAL A 134 7.76 5.01 -14.09
C VAL A 134 8.12 3.63 -14.64
N GLU A 135 7.60 2.59 -14.02
CA GLU A 135 7.72 1.21 -14.51
C GLU A 135 6.38 0.76 -15.09
N ILE A 136 6.40 0.33 -16.35
CA ILE A 136 5.25 -0.26 -17.05
C ILE A 136 5.74 -1.58 -17.63
N ASP A 137 5.05 -2.67 -17.34
CA ASP A 137 5.41 -4.03 -17.76
C ASP A 137 6.87 -4.43 -17.45
N GLY A 138 7.45 -3.94 -16.34
CA GLY A 138 8.84 -4.19 -15.95
C GLY A 138 9.88 -3.32 -16.67
N ILE A 139 9.43 -2.39 -17.49
CA ILE A 139 10.31 -1.50 -18.25
C ILE A 139 10.25 -0.10 -17.62
N ALA A 140 11.40 0.38 -17.15
CA ALA A 140 11.54 1.73 -16.65
C ALA A 140 11.52 2.73 -17.81
N GLN A 141 10.66 3.74 -17.72
CA GLN A 141 10.52 4.82 -18.70
C GLN A 141 10.59 6.16 -17.98
N PRO A 142 11.12 7.22 -18.60
CA PRO A 142 11.15 8.55 -17.99
C PRO A 142 9.75 9.01 -17.58
N LEU A 143 9.66 9.62 -16.39
CA LEU A 143 8.45 10.28 -15.93
C LEU A 143 8.35 11.65 -16.60
N THR A 144 7.64 11.71 -17.73
CA THR A 144 7.37 12.97 -18.44
C THR A 144 6.19 13.72 -17.81
N ASP A 145 6.05 15.01 -18.10
CA ASP A 145 4.93 15.83 -17.62
C ASP A 145 3.57 15.26 -18.05
N GLU A 146 3.49 14.67 -19.24
CA GLU A 146 2.26 14.03 -19.74
C GLU A 146 1.91 12.80 -18.90
N LYS A 147 2.90 11.93 -18.60
CA LYS A 147 2.70 10.76 -17.73
C LYS A 147 2.33 11.18 -16.31
N LEU A 148 2.99 12.22 -15.79
CA LEU A 148 2.68 12.78 -14.48
C LEU A 148 1.23 13.27 -14.41
N ALA A 149 0.77 14.00 -15.43
CA ALA A 149 -0.63 14.44 -15.52
C ALA A 149 -1.61 13.27 -15.62
N GLN A 150 -1.27 12.23 -16.39
CA GLN A 150 -2.08 11.01 -16.50
C GLN A 150 -2.20 10.28 -15.15
N ILE A 151 -1.10 10.10 -14.44
CA ILE A 151 -1.09 9.44 -13.12
C ILE A 151 -1.91 10.27 -12.11
N ARG A 152 -1.76 11.58 -12.08
CA ARG A 152 -2.58 12.45 -11.21
C ARG A 152 -4.07 12.36 -11.52
N LYS A 153 -4.44 12.30 -12.80
CA LYS A 153 -5.83 12.09 -13.21
C LYS A 153 -6.37 10.74 -12.73
N GLN A 154 -5.57 9.68 -12.83
CA GLN A 154 -5.93 8.36 -12.32
C GLN A 154 -6.12 8.37 -10.80
N ILE A 155 -5.20 8.98 -10.04
CA ILE A 155 -5.31 9.14 -8.59
C ILE A 155 -6.60 9.89 -8.22
N ALA A 156 -6.89 10.99 -8.92
CA ALA A 156 -8.11 11.78 -8.69
C ALA A 156 -9.38 10.95 -8.96
N GLY A 157 -9.38 10.12 -10.01
CA GLY A 157 -10.49 9.21 -10.31
C GLY A 157 -10.72 8.19 -9.19
N LEU A 158 -9.66 7.52 -8.73
CA LEU A 158 -9.74 6.55 -7.64
C LEU A 158 -10.20 7.19 -6.32
N ASN A 159 -9.72 8.40 -6.02
CA ASN A 159 -10.18 9.15 -4.84
C ASN A 159 -11.67 9.53 -4.95
N ALA A 160 -12.16 9.86 -6.15
CA ALA A 160 -13.59 10.15 -6.38
C ALA A 160 -14.47 8.89 -6.19
N GLU A 161 -13.92 7.68 -6.42
CA GLU A 161 -14.57 6.40 -6.10
C GLU A 161 -14.54 6.09 -4.58
N GLY A 162 -13.94 6.95 -3.75
CA GLY A 162 -13.79 6.75 -2.30
C GLY A 162 -12.57 5.93 -1.89
N LEU A 163 -11.68 5.60 -2.83
CA LEU A 163 -10.46 4.86 -2.55
C LEU A 163 -9.35 5.80 -2.07
N ARG A 164 -8.52 5.34 -1.15
CA ARG A 164 -7.28 6.02 -0.76
C ARG A 164 -6.12 5.45 -1.55
N VAL A 165 -5.38 6.30 -2.26
CA VAL A 165 -4.23 5.88 -3.06
C VAL A 165 -2.93 6.08 -2.28
N ILE A 166 -2.10 5.04 -2.26
CA ILE A 166 -0.70 5.10 -1.85
C ILE A 166 0.18 4.68 -3.03
N ALA A 167 1.37 5.25 -3.12
CA ALA A 167 2.32 4.91 -4.16
C ALA A 167 3.46 4.05 -3.62
N VAL A 168 4.00 3.20 -4.49
CA VAL A 168 5.18 2.37 -4.24
C VAL A 168 6.19 2.62 -5.33
N ALA A 169 7.44 2.87 -4.95
CA ALA A 169 8.57 3.02 -5.85
C ALA A 169 9.70 2.09 -5.46
N GLN A 170 10.55 1.77 -6.41
CA GLN A 170 11.73 0.93 -6.19
C GLN A 170 13.00 1.56 -6.73
N LYS A 171 14.14 1.18 -6.14
CA LYS A 171 15.48 1.40 -6.69
C LYS A 171 16.30 0.14 -6.47
N THR A 172 16.89 -0.38 -7.53
CA THR A 172 17.83 -1.53 -7.51
C THR A 172 19.24 -1.06 -7.77
N ASN A 173 20.20 -1.73 -7.12
CA ASN A 173 21.63 -1.62 -7.46
C ASN A 173 22.02 -2.73 -8.40
#